data_93355a474720961ee801bc61ae8c83c9
#
_entry.id   93355a474720961ee801bc61ae8c83c9
#
_cell.length_a   1.000
_cell.length_b   1.000
_cell.length_c   1.000
_cell.angle_alpha   90.00
_cell.angle_beta   90.00
_cell.angle_gamma   90.00
#
_symmetry.space_group_name_H-M   'P 1'
#
loop_
_entity.id
_entity.type
_entity.pdbx_description
1 polymer ?
#
loop_
_entity_poly.entity_id
_entity_poly.type
_entity_poly.pdbx_seq_one_letter_code
_entity_poly.pdbx_strand_id
1 'polypeptide(L)'
;MELTVNGKKLGRQKMPKNGHLKWKAVYQPGKVVATGYKNGKRIMTETVETTKPAYKIVMKTDRQAITADGRDVCVVTVEIQDAKGRIVPNACPELTFSLKGDGRILGVGNGDPSYLGPDHPADNDCHEFSIPAFNGLAQVLIQSSHKPSVLQLSSTAQDLKTGSLAIQTQLP
;
A
#
# COMPACT_ATOMS: atom_id res chain seq x y z
N MET A 1 22.60 -17.75 -6.73
CA MET A 1 21.32 -17.14 -7.20
C MET A 1 21.17 -17.43 -8.69
N GLU A 2 19.95 -17.72 -9.13
CA GLU A 2 19.59 -17.90 -10.55
C GLU A 2 18.47 -16.93 -10.89
N LEU A 3 18.54 -16.25 -12.02
CA LEU A 3 17.46 -15.38 -12.50
C LEU A 3 16.79 -16.00 -13.73
N THR A 4 15.45 -15.93 -13.74
CA THR A 4 14.61 -16.39 -14.85
C THR A 4 13.65 -15.28 -15.25
N VAL A 5 13.53 -14.99 -16.54
CA VAL A 5 12.56 -14.03 -17.10
C VAL A 5 11.64 -14.78 -18.06
N ASN A 6 10.36 -14.80 -17.80
CA ASN A 6 9.34 -15.51 -18.61
C ASN A 6 9.74 -16.96 -18.92
N GLY A 7 10.29 -17.67 -17.92
CA GLY A 7 10.76 -19.05 -18.08
C GLY A 7 12.16 -19.19 -18.68
N LYS A 8 12.72 -18.16 -19.29
CA LYS A 8 14.08 -18.17 -19.83
C LYS A 8 15.11 -17.90 -18.74
N LYS A 9 16.03 -18.82 -18.52
CA LYS A 9 17.13 -18.67 -17.55
C LYS A 9 18.18 -17.69 -18.08
N LEU A 10 18.56 -16.73 -17.24
CA LEU A 10 19.65 -15.77 -17.52
C LEU A 10 20.97 -16.18 -16.87
N GLY A 11 21.02 -17.40 -16.33
CA GLY A 11 22.21 -17.97 -15.72
C GLY A 11 22.23 -17.89 -14.21
N ARG A 12 23.17 -18.64 -13.63
CA ARG A 12 23.42 -18.72 -12.20
C ARG A 12 24.74 -18.03 -11.86
N GLN A 13 24.72 -17.22 -10.80
CA GLN A 13 25.89 -16.51 -10.28
C GLN A 13 26.08 -16.84 -8.79
N LYS A 14 27.34 -16.87 -8.34
CA LYS A 14 27.66 -17.01 -6.91
C LYS A 14 27.45 -15.68 -6.20
N MET A 15 26.70 -15.70 -5.11
CA MET A 15 26.45 -14.51 -4.30
C MET A 15 27.73 -14.12 -3.54
N PRO A 16 28.27 -12.92 -3.73
CA PRO A 16 29.37 -12.43 -2.91
C PRO A 16 28.88 -12.12 -1.49
N LYS A 17 29.75 -12.26 -0.51
CA LYS A 17 29.44 -11.88 0.88
C LYS A 17 29.21 -10.35 0.93
N ASN A 18 28.10 -9.93 1.52
CA ASN A 18 27.71 -8.52 1.67
C ASN A 18 27.63 -7.73 0.35
N GLY A 19 27.40 -8.42 -0.77
CA GLY A 19 27.33 -7.83 -2.09
C GLY A 19 25.98 -8.06 -2.78
N HIS A 20 25.93 -7.75 -4.05
CA HIS A 20 24.75 -7.93 -4.90
C HIS A 20 25.15 -8.56 -6.24
N LEU A 21 24.15 -9.08 -6.95
CA LEU A 21 24.29 -9.64 -8.28
C LEU A 21 23.54 -8.79 -9.31
N LYS A 22 24.04 -8.78 -10.54
CA LYS A 22 23.43 -8.03 -11.65
C LYS A 22 23.25 -8.94 -12.86
N TRP A 23 22.08 -8.84 -13.49
CA TRP A 23 21.77 -9.41 -14.80
C TRP A 23 21.26 -8.30 -15.72
N LYS A 24 21.65 -8.37 -16.98
CA LYS A 24 21.06 -7.51 -18.02
C LYS A 24 19.92 -8.28 -18.68
N ALA A 25 18.75 -7.69 -18.75
CA ALA A 25 17.59 -8.24 -19.42
C ALA A 25 16.84 -7.11 -20.13
N VAL A 26 16.30 -7.40 -21.32
CA VAL A 26 15.36 -6.50 -21.98
C VAL A 26 14.01 -6.72 -21.30
N TYR A 27 13.35 -5.62 -20.93
CA TYR A 27 12.02 -5.69 -20.33
C TYR A 27 11.01 -6.33 -21.30
N GLN A 28 10.28 -7.28 -20.78
CA GLN A 28 9.11 -7.89 -21.43
C GLN A 28 8.03 -8.09 -20.35
N PRO A 29 6.77 -7.75 -20.64
CA PRO A 29 5.68 -8.04 -19.70
C PRO A 29 5.66 -9.52 -19.32
N GLY A 30 5.48 -9.81 -18.04
CA GLY A 30 5.47 -11.18 -17.55
C GLY A 30 6.09 -11.31 -16.16
N LYS A 31 6.94 -12.31 -15.98
CA LYS A 31 7.40 -12.77 -14.68
C LYS A 31 8.93 -12.84 -14.61
N VAL A 32 9.49 -12.20 -13.58
CA VAL A 32 10.90 -12.34 -13.21
C VAL A 32 10.96 -13.16 -11.92
N VAL A 33 11.79 -14.21 -11.92
CA VAL A 33 11.95 -15.11 -10.76
C VAL A 33 13.41 -15.18 -10.38
N ALA A 34 13.73 -14.83 -9.15
CA ALA A 34 15.04 -15.01 -8.55
C ALA A 34 15.01 -16.22 -7.61
N THR A 35 15.91 -17.19 -7.83
CA THR A 35 15.98 -18.41 -7.00
C THR A 35 17.31 -18.49 -6.29
N GLY A 36 17.25 -18.60 -4.96
CA GLY A 36 18.42 -18.79 -4.10
C GLY A 36 18.74 -20.26 -3.85
N TYR A 37 20.04 -20.56 -3.84
CA TYR A 37 20.54 -21.91 -3.57
C TYR A 37 21.62 -21.87 -2.49
N LYS A 38 21.64 -22.88 -1.60
CA LYS A 38 22.70 -23.15 -0.63
C LYS A 38 23.01 -24.65 -0.66
N ASN A 39 24.29 -24.99 -0.82
CA ASN A 39 24.73 -26.38 -0.93
C ASN A 39 23.93 -27.18 -1.99
N GLY A 40 23.70 -26.60 -3.16
CA GLY A 40 22.95 -27.22 -4.27
C GLY A 40 21.41 -27.22 -4.06
N LYS A 41 20.89 -27.00 -2.86
CA LYS A 41 19.45 -27.01 -2.55
C LYS A 41 18.85 -25.62 -2.73
N ARG A 42 17.63 -25.55 -3.31
CA ARG A 42 16.83 -24.32 -3.39
C ARG A 42 16.36 -23.95 -1.98
N ILE A 43 16.61 -22.70 -1.56
CA ILE A 43 16.28 -22.19 -0.23
C ILE A 43 15.25 -21.07 -0.25
N MET A 44 15.16 -20.34 -1.37
CA MET A 44 14.20 -19.23 -1.49
C MET A 44 13.86 -18.98 -2.95
N THR A 45 12.75 -18.36 -3.18
CA THR A 45 12.33 -17.89 -4.50
C THR A 45 11.58 -16.58 -4.31
N GLU A 46 11.99 -15.55 -5.03
CA GLU A 46 11.31 -14.26 -5.10
C GLU A 46 10.77 -14.05 -6.51
N THR A 47 9.59 -13.49 -6.60
CA THR A 47 8.91 -13.31 -7.89
C THR A 47 8.36 -11.90 -8.02
N VAL A 48 8.72 -11.24 -9.12
CA VAL A 48 8.12 -9.99 -9.55
C VAL A 48 7.36 -10.23 -10.85
N GLU A 49 6.13 -9.75 -10.93
CA GLU A 49 5.25 -9.97 -12.09
C GLU A 49 4.68 -8.64 -12.56
N THR A 50 4.67 -8.41 -13.87
CA THR A 50 4.02 -7.25 -14.48
C THR A 50 2.54 -7.20 -14.09
N THR A 51 2.10 -6.05 -13.58
CA THR A 51 0.72 -5.84 -13.18
C THR A 51 -0.21 -5.67 -14.37
N LYS A 52 -1.48 -5.88 -14.14
CA LYS A 52 -2.58 -5.52 -15.05
C LYS A 52 -3.08 -4.11 -14.70
N PRO A 53 -4.03 -3.52 -15.45
CA PRO A 53 -4.64 -2.25 -15.08
C PRO A 53 -5.16 -2.25 -13.64
N ALA A 54 -5.14 -1.07 -13.02
CA ALA A 54 -5.71 -0.84 -11.70
C ALA A 54 -7.18 -1.26 -11.69
N TYR A 55 -7.63 -1.88 -10.59
CA TYR A 55 -8.96 -2.47 -10.49
C TYR A 55 -9.68 -2.13 -9.19
N LYS A 56 -8.95 -2.09 -8.07
CA LYS A 56 -9.54 -1.90 -6.75
C LYS A 56 -8.61 -1.14 -5.81
N ILE A 57 -9.23 -0.51 -4.82
CA ILE A 57 -8.56 0.08 -3.66
C ILE A 57 -8.58 -0.95 -2.53
N VAL A 58 -7.44 -1.19 -1.89
CA VAL A 58 -7.31 -2.03 -0.70
C VAL A 58 -6.72 -1.20 0.42
N MET A 59 -7.33 -1.26 1.58
CA MET A 59 -6.87 -0.56 2.78
C MET A 59 -6.46 -1.55 3.85
N LYS A 60 -5.37 -1.26 4.55
CA LYS A 60 -4.83 -2.06 5.66
C LYS A 60 -4.46 -1.12 6.79
N THR A 61 -4.90 -1.41 7.98
CA THR A 61 -4.50 -0.67 9.18
C THR A 61 -3.37 -1.38 9.91
N ASP A 62 -2.51 -0.62 10.55
CA ASP A 62 -1.48 -1.10 11.46
C ASP A 62 -2.08 -1.72 12.73
N ARG A 63 -3.27 -1.24 13.14
CA ARG A 63 -4.02 -1.72 14.32
C ARG A 63 -5.50 -1.78 14.02
N GLN A 64 -6.16 -2.83 14.49
CA GLN A 64 -7.61 -3.01 14.33
C GLN A 64 -8.44 -2.30 15.41
N ALA A 65 -7.80 -1.94 16.53
CA ALA A 65 -8.41 -1.23 17.63
C ALA A 65 -7.48 -0.13 18.14
N ILE A 66 -8.05 1.02 18.49
CA ILE A 66 -7.38 2.16 19.10
C ILE A 66 -8.16 2.65 20.32
N THR A 67 -7.50 3.37 21.21
CA THR A 67 -8.09 3.89 22.45
C THR A 67 -8.93 5.12 22.15
N ALA A 68 -10.14 5.19 22.72
CA ALA A 68 -11.03 6.36 22.59
C ALA A 68 -10.64 7.46 23.61
N ASP A 69 -9.44 7.99 23.50
CA ASP A 69 -8.87 9.02 24.39
C ASP A 69 -8.70 10.39 23.69
N GLY A 70 -9.17 10.50 22.43
CA GLY A 70 -9.06 11.71 21.63
C GLY A 70 -7.63 11.97 21.11
N ARG A 71 -6.68 11.05 21.31
CA ARG A 71 -5.26 11.19 20.94
C ARG A 71 -4.73 10.01 20.14
N ASP A 72 -5.23 8.81 20.40
CA ASP A 72 -4.73 7.61 19.75
C ASP A 72 -5.02 7.63 18.25
N VAL A 73 -4.03 7.22 17.46
CA VAL A 73 -4.03 7.30 16.00
C VAL A 73 -3.69 5.95 15.41
N CYS A 74 -4.39 5.52 14.38
CA CYS A 74 -3.95 4.42 13.54
C CYS A 74 -3.56 4.89 12.14
N VAL A 75 -2.66 4.15 11.54
CA VAL A 75 -2.15 4.39 10.19
C VAL A 75 -2.81 3.41 9.23
N VAL A 76 -3.50 3.93 8.22
CA VAL A 76 -4.10 3.11 7.17
C VAL A 76 -3.28 3.25 5.89
N THR A 77 -2.66 2.17 5.46
CA THR A 77 -2.00 2.07 4.15
C THR A 77 -3.04 1.75 3.09
N VAL A 78 -2.98 2.48 1.98
CA VAL A 78 -3.87 2.34 0.84
C VAL A 78 -3.09 1.84 -0.36
N GLU A 79 -3.55 0.77 -0.97
CA GLU A 79 -2.92 0.12 -2.13
C GLU A 79 -3.89 0.13 -3.31
N ILE A 80 -3.43 0.61 -4.45
CA ILE A 80 -4.13 0.46 -5.73
C ILE A 80 -3.70 -0.86 -6.34
N GLN A 81 -4.61 -1.80 -6.40
CA GLN A 81 -4.31 -3.16 -6.84
C GLN A 81 -4.99 -3.51 -8.16
N ASP A 82 -4.36 -4.40 -8.92
CA ASP A 82 -4.98 -5.06 -10.06
C ASP A 82 -5.94 -6.18 -9.60
N ALA A 83 -6.61 -6.82 -10.55
CA ALA A 83 -7.56 -7.90 -10.26
C ALA A 83 -6.92 -9.13 -9.57
N LYS A 84 -5.59 -9.28 -9.66
CA LYS A 84 -4.83 -10.35 -9.00
C LYS A 84 -4.28 -9.96 -7.62
N GLY A 85 -4.57 -8.74 -7.15
CA GLY A 85 -4.10 -8.25 -5.85
C GLY A 85 -2.66 -7.74 -5.83
N ARG A 86 -2.08 -7.40 -6.99
CA ARG A 86 -0.74 -6.82 -7.10
C ARG A 86 -0.85 -5.30 -7.10
N ILE A 87 -0.01 -4.62 -6.34
CA ILE A 87 0.07 -3.15 -6.34
C ILE A 87 0.50 -2.69 -7.73
N VAL A 88 -0.23 -1.74 -8.31
CA VAL A 88 0.03 -1.19 -9.65
C VAL A 88 0.95 0.02 -9.52
N PRO A 89 2.26 -0.12 -9.82
CA PRO A 89 3.29 0.86 -9.45
C PRO A 89 3.28 2.15 -10.28
N ASN A 90 2.40 2.27 -11.24
CA ASN A 90 2.21 3.47 -12.06
C ASN A 90 0.78 4.04 -11.93
N ALA A 91 0.01 3.57 -10.94
CA ALA A 91 -1.32 4.08 -10.68
C ALA A 91 -1.24 5.32 -9.77
N CYS A 92 -1.79 6.44 -10.24
CA CYS A 92 -1.84 7.69 -9.50
C CYS A 92 -3.27 8.31 -9.56
N PRO A 93 -4.34 7.54 -9.26
CA PRO A 93 -5.69 8.10 -9.24
C PRO A 93 -5.86 9.07 -8.07
N GLU A 94 -6.76 10.04 -8.23
CA GLU A 94 -7.27 10.85 -7.12
C GLU A 94 -8.11 9.95 -6.21
N LEU A 95 -7.77 9.92 -4.91
CA LEU A 95 -8.47 9.17 -3.88
C LEU A 95 -9.28 10.13 -3.03
N THR A 96 -10.56 9.84 -2.86
CA THR A 96 -11.40 10.51 -1.87
C THR A 96 -11.64 9.55 -0.70
N PHE A 97 -11.26 9.98 0.49
CA PHE A 97 -11.51 9.28 1.74
C PHE A 97 -12.76 9.84 2.40
N SER A 98 -13.60 8.97 2.95
CA SER A 98 -14.75 9.34 3.76
C SER A 98 -14.79 8.48 5.02
N LEU A 99 -14.87 9.13 6.18
CA LEU A 99 -14.88 8.51 7.51
C LEU A 99 -16.28 8.68 8.13
N LYS A 100 -16.82 7.59 8.70
CA LYS A 100 -18.04 7.61 9.52
C LYS A 100 -17.70 7.11 10.92
N GLY A 101 -18.36 7.65 11.94
CA GLY A 101 -18.14 7.33 13.35
C GLY A 101 -17.46 8.47 14.12
N ASP A 102 -17.25 8.26 15.43
CA ASP A 102 -16.68 9.27 16.33
C ASP A 102 -15.14 9.28 16.27
N GLY A 103 -14.59 9.85 15.21
CA GLY A 103 -13.18 10.04 14.94
C GLY A 103 -12.98 10.99 13.78
N ARG A 104 -11.75 11.29 13.41
CA ARG A 104 -11.44 12.23 12.34
C ARG A 104 -10.29 11.76 11.45
N ILE A 105 -10.23 12.28 10.25
CA ILE A 105 -9.04 12.21 9.39
C ILE A 105 -8.05 13.27 9.91
N LEU A 106 -6.94 12.82 10.46
CA LEU A 106 -5.90 13.71 11.00
C LEU A 106 -4.98 14.21 9.88
N GLY A 107 -4.71 13.37 8.88
CA GLY A 107 -3.86 13.71 7.76
C GLY A 107 -3.80 12.60 6.73
N VAL A 108 -3.19 12.91 5.60
CA VAL A 108 -2.98 12.01 4.48
C VAL A 108 -1.56 12.17 3.94
N GLY A 109 -1.08 11.17 3.21
CA GLY A 109 0.21 11.23 2.54
C GLY A 109 0.27 10.25 1.38
N ASN A 110 1.04 10.56 0.36
CA ASN A 110 1.23 9.65 -0.78
C ASN A 110 2.70 9.28 -1.04
N GLY A 111 3.63 9.93 -0.31
CA GLY A 111 5.07 9.68 -0.46
C GLY A 111 5.68 10.32 -1.72
N ASP A 112 4.96 11.17 -2.44
CA ASP A 112 5.50 11.94 -3.56
C ASP A 112 6.29 13.14 -3.03
N PRO A 113 7.62 13.20 -3.21
CA PRO A 113 8.43 14.31 -2.73
C PRO A 113 8.16 15.63 -3.47
N SER A 114 7.45 15.60 -4.58
CA SER A 114 7.07 16.77 -5.36
C SER A 114 5.63 17.26 -5.11
N TYR A 115 4.88 16.56 -4.26
CA TYR A 115 3.52 16.95 -3.92
C TYR A 115 3.51 18.19 -3.03
N LEU A 116 2.85 19.26 -3.52
CA LEU A 116 2.73 20.54 -2.83
C LEU A 116 1.30 20.84 -2.36
N GLY A 117 0.40 19.87 -2.52
CA GLY A 117 -0.98 20.00 -2.05
C GLY A 117 -1.10 19.81 -0.53
N PRO A 118 -2.30 20.01 0.02
CA PRO A 118 -2.53 19.82 1.45
C PRO A 118 -2.40 18.34 1.83
N ASP A 119 -1.72 18.08 2.94
CA ASP A 119 -1.52 16.76 3.54
C ASP A 119 -2.29 16.59 4.86
N HIS A 120 -2.92 17.64 5.34
CA HIS A 120 -3.77 17.65 6.53
C HIS A 120 -4.97 18.58 6.34
N PRO A 121 -6.12 18.26 6.94
CA PRO A 121 -7.29 19.13 6.91
C PRO A 121 -7.05 20.43 7.64
N ALA A 122 -7.65 21.52 7.13
CA ALA A 122 -7.72 22.80 7.85
C ALA A 122 -8.72 22.75 9.01
N ASP A 123 -9.71 21.86 8.91
CA ASP A 123 -10.72 21.64 9.94
C ASP A 123 -10.32 20.49 10.87
N ASN A 124 -10.48 20.73 12.18
CA ASN A 124 -10.21 19.74 13.21
C ASN A 124 -11.24 18.59 13.29
N ASP A 125 -12.35 18.66 12.57
CA ASP A 125 -13.40 17.62 12.52
C ASP A 125 -13.59 17.09 11.11
N CYS A 126 -12.49 16.82 10.42
CA CYS A 126 -12.51 16.39 9.04
C CYS A 126 -12.94 14.93 8.90
N HIS A 127 -13.99 14.70 8.13
CA HIS A 127 -14.51 13.39 7.77
C HIS A 127 -14.37 13.05 6.28
N GLU A 128 -13.93 13.99 5.45
CA GLU A 128 -13.67 13.76 4.03
C GLU A 128 -12.41 14.49 3.57
N PHE A 129 -11.54 13.80 2.86
CA PHE A 129 -10.31 14.38 2.35
C PHE A 129 -9.86 13.67 1.07
N SER A 130 -9.20 14.40 0.17
CA SER A 130 -8.72 13.84 -1.09
C SER A 130 -7.24 14.06 -1.29
N ILE A 131 -6.56 13.07 -1.91
CA ILE A 131 -5.15 13.14 -2.30
C ILE A 131 -4.91 12.20 -3.49
N PRO A 132 -4.08 12.55 -4.47
CA PRO A 132 -3.67 11.61 -5.49
C PRO A 132 -2.80 10.49 -4.89
N ALA A 133 -3.04 9.24 -5.29
CA ALA A 133 -2.09 8.17 -5.00
C ALA A 133 -0.77 8.42 -5.75
N PHE A 134 0.32 7.91 -5.20
CA PHE A 134 1.62 7.95 -5.85
C PHE A 134 2.21 6.54 -5.94
N ASN A 135 2.53 6.10 -7.16
CA ASN A 135 3.07 4.76 -7.42
C ASN A 135 2.20 3.62 -6.84
N GLY A 136 0.87 3.80 -6.88
CA GLY A 136 -0.10 2.83 -6.39
C GLY A 136 -0.30 2.82 -4.88
N LEU A 137 0.22 3.82 -4.16
CA LEU A 137 0.18 3.90 -2.71
C LEU A 137 -0.34 5.26 -2.23
N ALA A 138 -0.98 5.23 -1.07
CA ALA A 138 -1.29 6.39 -0.24
C ALA A 138 -1.40 5.96 1.22
N GLN A 139 -1.52 6.92 2.12
CA GLN A 139 -1.66 6.70 3.55
C GLN A 139 -2.68 7.68 4.12
N VAL A 140 -3.46 7.24 5.10
CA VAL A 140 -4.35 8.10 5.86
C VAL A 140 -4.19 7.84 7.35
N LEU A 141 -4.17 8.90 8.13
CA LEU A 141 -4.08 8.88 9.59
C LEU A 141 -5.46 9.13 10.17
N ILE A 142 -5.96 8.20 10.97
CA ILE A 142 -7.26 8.27 11.62
C ILE A 142 -7.06 8.42 13.12
N GLN A 143 -7.62 9.48 13.69
CA GLN A 143 -7.58 9.74 15.12
C GLN A 143 -8.92 9.41 15.77
N SER A 144 -8.89 8.82 16.96
CA SER A 144 -10.06 8.56 17.79
C SER A 144 -10.65 9.84 18.37
N SER A 145 -11.93 9.80 18.74
CA SER A 145 -12.55 10.74 19.68
C SER A 145 -12.49 10.20 21.13
N HIS A 146 -13.16 10.90 22.06
CA HIS A 146 -13.35 10.41 23.43
C HIS A 146 -14.53 9.42 23.57
N LYS A 147 -15.22 9.10 22.47
CA LYS A 147 -16.36 8.18 22.48
C LYS A 147 -16.00 6.88 21.78
N PRO A 148 -16.17 5.72 22.44
CA PRO A 148 -16.01 4.43 21.77
C PRO A 148 -17.02 4.28 20.64
N SER A 149 -16.55 3.86 19.47
CA SER A 149 -17.37 3.63 18.29
C SER A 149 -16.70 2.69 17.31
N VAL A 150 -17.35 2.44 16.20
CA VAL A 150 -16.76 1.80 15.04
C VAL A 150 -16.53 2.86 13.98
N LEU A 151 -15.27 3.12 13.66
CA LEU A 151 -14.88 4.01 12.59
C LEU A 151 -14.93 3.26 11.26
N GLN A 152 -15.75 3.75 10.33
CA GLN A 152 -15.88 3.17 8.99
C GLN A 152 -15.18 4.08 7.98
N LEU A 153 -14.00 3.70 7.54
CA LEU A 153 -13.28 4.40 6.49
C LEU A 153 -13.63 3.80 5.13
N SER A 154 -13.97 4.63 4.17
CA SER A 154 -14.09 4.25 2.75
C SER A 154 -13.17 5.10 1.89
N SER A 155 -12.72 4.55 0.77
CA SER A 155 -11.96 5.28 -0.24
C SER A 155 -12.51 4.97 -1.62
N THR A 156 -12.73 6.04 -2.41
CA THR A 156 -13.22 5.96 -3.78
C THR A 156 -12.23 6.60 -4.75
N ALA A 157 -12.24 6.15 -5.98
CA ALA A 157 -11.55 6.75 -7.11
C ALA A 157 -12.29 6.37 -8.40
N GLN A 158 -12.08 7.15 -9.45
CA GLN A 158 -12.69 6.88 -10.75
C GLN A 158 -12.26 5.50 -11.27
N ASP A 159 -13.21 4.72 -11.79
CA ASP A 159 -13.01 3.40 -12.43
C ASP A 159 -12.40 2.32 -11.52
N LEU A 160 -12.33 2.54 -10.21
CA LEU A 160 -11.85 1.56 -9.25
C LEU A 160 -12.95 1.06 -8.32
N LYS A 161 -12.87 -0.19 -7.92
CA LYS A 161 -13.71 -0.70 -6.83
C LYS A 161 -13.33 -0.02 -5.52
N THR A 162 -14.35 0.51 -4.83
CA THR A 162 -14.24 1.16 -3.52
C THR A 162 -13.56 0.25 -2.50
N GLY A 163 -12.60 0.81 -1.76
CA GLY A 163 -12.04 0.20 -0.56
C GLY A 163 -12.84 0.57 0.68
N SER A 164 -12.92 -0.33 1.64
CA SER A 164 -13.53 -0.07 2.95
C SER A 164 -12.78 -0.79 4.06
N LEU A 165 -12.76 -0.18 5.25
CA LEU A 165 -12.09 -0.70 6.44
C LEU A 165 -12.86 -0.24 7.69
N ALA A 166 -12.99 -1.14 8.69
CA ALA A 166 -13.53 -0.82 10.00
C ALA A 166 -12.40 -0.81 11.04
N ILE A 167 -12.39 0.18 11.94
CA ILE A 167 -11.46 0.33 13.05
C ILE A 167 -12.31 0.45 14.32
N GLN A 168 -12.02 -0.37 15.33
CA GLN A 168 -12.70 -0.31 16.62
C GLN A 168 -12.06 0.77 17.48
N THR A 169 -12.89 1.56 18.19
CA THR A 169 -12.39 2.40 19.29
C THR A 169 -12.98 1.91 20.60
N GLN A 170 -12.15 1.83 21.65
CA GLN A 170 -12.53 1.28 22.95
C GLN A 170 -12.04 2.19 24.08
N LEU A 171 -12.72 2.13 25.21
CA LEU A 171 -12.30 2.88 26.40
C LEU A 171 -10.87 2.54 26.83
N PRO A 172 -10.13 3.48 27.44
CA PRO A 172 -8.82 3.28 28.03
C PRO A 172 -8.77 2.17 29.06
#